data_d77e531a036d3504c2f652aaf68d3e32
#
_entry.id   d77e531a036d3504c2f652aaf68d3e32
#
_cell.length_a   1.000
_cell.length_b   1.000
_cell.length_c   1.000
_cell.angle_alpha   90.00
_cell.angle_beta   90.00
_cell.angle_gamma   90.00
#
_symmetry.space_group_name_H-M   'P 1'
#
loop_
_entity.id
_entity.type
_entity.pdbx_description
1 polymer ?
#
loop_
_entity_poly.entity_id
_entity_poly.type
_entity_poly.pdbx_seq_one_letter_code
_entity_poly.pdbx_strand_id
1 'polypeptide(L)'
;QMCIRDSMTGLERNADIVHMATYAPLFAHVEGWQWRPDMIWFDNLNSVRTVSYYVQQLYAQNKGTNVLPLTMNKKPVTGAEGQNGLFASAVYDKDKNELIVKVANTSDKTQPVSLTFEGLKKQDVLSEGRCITLSSLDQDKDNTLEQPFAITPQETPVTINGHALTTELGPNTFAVYKFTKK
;
A
#
# COMPACT_ATOMS: atom_id res chain seq x y z
N GLN A 1 9.33 11.20 -1.52
CA GLN A 1 9.27 9.79 -1.98
C GLN A 1 7.93 9.10 -1.72
N MET A 2 7.00 9.76 -1.09
CA MET A 2 5.71 9.16 -0.70
C MET A 2 4.66 9.13 -1.81
N CYS A 3 4.86 9.85 -2.93
CA CYS A 3 3.90 9.95 -4.05
C CYS A 3 3.65 8.64 -4.81
N ILE A 4 4.51 7.63 -4.68
CA ILE A 4 4.29 6.36 -5.37
C ILE A 4 3.13 5.56 -4.80
N ARG A 5 2.82 5.69 -3.50
CA ARG A 5 1.77 4.92 -2.81
C ARG A 5 0.38 5.28 -3.31
N ASP A 6 0.12 6.56 -3.50
CA ASP A 6 -1.14 7.08 -4.04
C ASP A 6 -1.30 6.73 -5.52
N SER A 7 -0.24 6.95 -6.33
CA SER A 7 -0.23 6.62 -7.75
C SER A 7 -0.50 5.15 -8.00
N MET A 8 0.10 4.24 -7.22
CA MET A 8 -0.12 2.79 -7.35
C MET A 8 -1.56 2.39 -7.07
N THR A 9 -2.28 3.06 -6.16
CA THR A 9 -3.72 2.80 -5.97
C THR A 9 -4.52 3.14 -7.24
N GLY A 10 -4.12 4.21 -7.94
CA GLY A 10 -4.71 4.60 -9.22
C GLY A 10 -4.47 3.57 -10.32
N LEU A 11 -3.24 3.08 -10.44
CA LEU A 11 -2.90 2.04 -11.41
C LEU A 11 -3.69 0.75 -11.15
N GLU A 12 -3.80 0.31 -9.90
CA GLU A 12 -4.56 -0.89 -9.56
C GLU A 12 -6.06 -0.74 -9.78
N ARG A 13 -6.66 0.42 -9.47
CA ARG A 13 -8.08 0.68 -9.74
C ARG A 13 -8.43 0.64 -11.23
N ASN A 14 -7.48 0.95 -12.10
CA ASN A 14 -7.64 1.01 -13.55
C ASN A 14 -6.95 -0.17 -14.25
N ALA A 15 -6.87 -1.33 -13.60
CA ALA A 15 -6.20 -2.50 -14.14
C ALA A 15 -6.89 -3.11 -15.38
N ASP A 16 -8.08 -2.64 -15.74
CA ASP A 16 -8.76 -2.96 -16.99
C ASP A 16 -8.09 -2.33 -18.21
N ILE A 17 -7.38 -1.22 -18.02
CA ILE A 17 -6.64 -0.49 -19.07
C ILE A 17 -5.14 -0.41 -18.79
N VAL A 18 -4.71 -0.46 -17.54
CA VAL A 18 -3.29 -0.41 -17.14
C VAL A 18 -2.76 -1.82 -16.95
N HIS A 19 -2.20 -2.39 -18.00
CA HIS A 19 -1.68 -3.76 -17.97
C HIS A 19 -0.24 -3.87 -17.48
N MET A 20 0.53 -2.78 -17.56
CA MET A 20 1.93 -2.75 -17.14
C MET A 20 2.30 -1.37 -16.62
N ALA A 21 3.06 -1.34 -15.55
CA ALA A 21 3.71 -0.14 -15.04
C ALA A 21 5.18 -0.46 -14.68
N THR A 22 6.08 0.43 -15.03
CA THR A 22 7.50 0.31 -14.74
C THR A 22 7.97 1.47 -13.89
N TYR A 23 9.01 1.25 -13.10
CA TYR A 23 9.65 2.27 -12.30
C TYR A 23 10.99 2.68 -12.91
N ALA A 24 11.23 3.96 -13.01
CA ALA A 24 12.49 4.50 -13.49
C ALA A 24 12.92 5.73 -12.66
N PRO A 25 14.22 5.85 -12.32
CA PRO A 25 15.28 4.86 -12.51
C PRO A 25 15.18 3.68 -11.54
N LEU A 26 15.62 2.50 -11.99
CA LEU A 26 15.59 1.28 -11.19
C LEU A 26 16.80 1.18 -10.25
N PHE A 27 17.99 1.51 -10.77
CA PHE A 27 19.26 1.44 -10.05
C PHE A 27 20.02 2.75 -10.14
N ALA A 28 20.65 3.14 -9.04
CA ALA A 28 21.59 4.27 -9.01
C ALA A 28 22.80 3.97 -8.13
N HIS A 29 23.98 4.26 -8.67
CA HIS A 29 25.22 4.24 -7.89
C HIS A 29 25.29 5.48 -7.02
N VAL A 30 25.66 5.35 -5.73
CA VAL A 30 25.64 6.45 -4.77
C VAL A 30 26.57 7.62 -5.14
N GLU A 31 27.63 7.36 -5.92
CA GLU A 31 28.58 8.38 -6.38
C GLU A 31 28.31 8.90 -7.80
N GLY A 32 27.39 8.28 -8.54
CA GLY A 32 27.21 8.57 -9.98
C GLY A 32 25.77 8.73 -10.44
N TRP A 33 24.87 9.14 -9.57
CA TRP A 33 23.47 9.32 -9.90
C TRP A 33 23.20 10.71 -10.51
N GLN A 34 22.17 10.77 -11.38
CA GLN A 34 21.70 12.02 -12.00
C GLN A 34 20.26 12.37 -11.64
N TRP A 35 19.53 11.43 -11.00
CA TRP A 35 18.12 11.54 -10.74
C TRP A 35 17.73 10.96 -9.36
N ARG A 36 16.66 11.47 -8.78
CA ARG A 36 15.98 10.91 -7.60
C ARG A 36 14.47 11.04 -7.81
N PRO A 37 13.66 10.14 -7.24
CA PRO A 37 14.00 8.96 -6.43
C PRO A 37 14.37 7.74 -7.28
N ASP A 38 15.30 6.95 -6.81
CA ASP A 38 15.69 5.65 -7.40
C ASP A 38 15.12 4.51 -6.57
N MET A 39 14.92 3.35 -7.18
CA MET A 39 14.33 2.21 -6.46
C MET A 39 15.36 1.50 -5.59
N ILE A 40 16.57 1.31 -6.10
CA ILE A 40 17.67 0.61 -5.43
C ILE A 40 18.93 1.45 -5.56
N TRP A 41 19.53 1.80 -4.43
CA TRP A 41 20.85 2.41 -4.38
C TRP A 41 21.92 1.34 -4.16
N PHE A 42 23.08 1.52 -4.74
CA PHE A 42 24.20 0.61 -4.55
C PHE A 42 25.54 1.34 -4.60
N ASP A 43 26.54 0.73 -3.95
CA ASP A 43 27.96 0.95 -4.16
C ASP A 43 28.59 -0.30 -4.78
N ASN A 44 29.91 -0.43 -4.75
CA ASN A 44 30.60 -1.57 -5.35
C ASN A 44 30.41 -2.88 -4.56
N LEU A 45 29.93 -2.85 -3.34
CA LEU A 45 29.84 -3.99 -2.43
C LEU A 45 28.45 -4.22 -1.85
N ASN A 46 27.63 -3.16 -1.73
CA ASN A 46 26.36 -3.17 -1.02
C ASN A 46 25.24 -2.62 -1.88
N SER A 47 24.01 -2.98 -1.53
CA SER A 47 22.81 -2.39 -2.11
C SER A 47 21.75 -2.15 -1.04
N VAL A 48 20.92 -1.13 -1.23
CA VAL A 48 19.82 -0.80 -0.33
C VAL A 48 18.51 -0.61 -1.11
N ARG A 49 17.45 -1.16 -0.57
CA ARG A 49 16.09 -1.00 -1.07
C ARG A 49 15.47 0.26 -0.49
N THR A 50 14.99 1.14 -1.34
CA THR A 50 14.30 2.35 -0.91
C THR A 50 12.87 2.06 -0.44
N VAL A 51 12.22 3.05 0.15
CA VAL A 51 10.78 2.98 0.49
C VAL A 51 9.95 2.72 -0.77
N SER A 52 10.33 3.30 -1.91
CA SER A 52 9.68 3.05 -3.21
C SER A 52 9.76 1.59 -3.65
N TYR A 53 10.88 0.92 -3.39
CA TYR A 53 11.02 -0.52 -3.63
C TYR A 53 9.98 -1.31 -2.83
N TYR A 54 9.85 -1.03 -1.53
CA TYR A 54 8.91 -1.76 -0.68
C TYR A 54 7.45 -1.51 -1.06
N VAL A 55 7.10 -0.32 -1.50
CA VAL A 55 5.76 -0.05 -2.05
C VAL A 55 5.49 -0.91 -3.27
N GLN A 56 6.39 -0.94 -4.25
CA GLN A 56 6.26 -1.78 -5.44
C GLN A 56 6.17 -3.26 -5.08
N GLN A 57 7.02 -3.72 -4.16
CA GLN A 57 7.01 -5.10 -3.67
C GLN A 57 5.67 -5.47 -3.04
N LEU A 58 5.11 -4.60 -2.21
CA LEU A 58 3.82 -4.84 -1.55
C LEU A 58 2.68 -4.94 -2.57
N TYR A 59 2.68 -4.11 -3.62
CA TYR A 59 1.69 -4.24 -4.71
C TYR A 59 1.88 -5.53 -5.49
N ALA A 60 3.10 -5.88 -5.87
CA ALA A 60 3.41 -7.08 -6.64
C ALA A 60 3.06 -8.38 -5.91
N GLN A 61 3.32 -8.44 -4.60
CA GLN A 61 3.06 -9.61 -3.77
C GLN A 61 1.61 -9.73 -3.30
N ASN A 62 0.85 -8.64 -3.33
CA ASN A 62 -0.53 -8.59 -2.86
C ASN A 62 -1.50 -8.18 -3.99
N LYS A 63 -1.27 -8.67 -5.18
CA LYS A 63 -2.18 -8.52 -6.32
C LYS A 63 -3.39 -9.44 -6.17
N GLY A 64 -4.53 -9.03 -6.73
CA GLY A 64 -5.71 -9.87 -6.83
C GLY A 64 -5.97 -10.33 -8.26
N THR A 65 -7.00 -11.13 -8.44
CA THR A 65 -7.53 -11.54 -9.75
C THR A 65 -8.62 -10.61 -10.25
N ASN A 66 -9.25 -9.87 -9.35
CA ASN A 66 -10.34 -8.94 -9.65
C ASN A 66 -10.17 -7.64 -8.85
N VAL A 67 -10.34 -6.51 -9.50
CA VAL A 67 -10.47 -5.22 -8.83
C VAL A 67 -11.88 -5.11 -8.24
N LEU A 68 -11.96 -4.64 -6.99
CA LEU A 68 -13.22 -4.39 -6.30
C LEU A 68 -13.49 -2.88 -6.25
N PRO A 69 -14.75 -2.45 -6.40
CA PRO A 69 -15.10 -1.06 -6.17
C PRO A 69 -14.88 -0.71 -4.69
N LEU A 70 -14.17 0.39 -4.43
CA LEU A 70 -13.95 0.93 -3.11
C LEU A 70 -14.28 2.42 -3.12
N THR A 71 -15.18 2.82 -2.23
CA THR A 71 -15.67 4.20 -2.19
C THR A 71 -15.64 4.77 -0.77
N MET A 72 -15.43 6.07 -0.68
CA MET A 72 -15.66 6.92 0.49
C MET A 72 -16.66 8.01 0.08
N ASN A 73 -17.78 8.12 0.80
CA ASN A 73 -18.85 9.08 0.45
C ASN A 73 -19.34 8.91 -1.01
N LYS A 74 -19.49 7.67 -1.47
CA LYS A 74 -19.91 7.29 -2.83
C LYS A 74 -18.97 7.71 -3.96
N LYS A 75 -17.74 8.11 -3.65
CA LYS A 75 -16.70 8.47 -4.63
C LYS A 75 -15.47 7.57 -4.45
N PRO A 76 -14.71 7.27 -5.51
CA PRO A 76 -13.44 6.58 -5.39
C PRO A 76 -12.50 7.29 -4.41
N VAL A 77 -11.68 6.55 -3.69
CA VAL A 77 -10.76 7.10 -2.69
C VAL A 77 -9.45 7.51 -3.37
N THR A 78 -9.36 8.78 -3.73
CA THR A 78 -8.31 9.34 -4.59
C THR A 78 -7.63 10.58 -4.01
N GLY A 79 -7.73 10.79 -2.69
CA GLY A 79 -7.21 11.99 -2.03
C GLY A 79 -7.97 13.28 -2.37
N ALA A 80 -9.18 13.14 -2.93
CA ALA A 80 -10.03 14.28 -3.27
C ALA A 80 -10.45 15.08 -2.02
N GLU A 81 -11.01 16.27 -2.24
CA GLU A 81 -11.54 17.09 -1.15
C GLU A 81 -12.52 16.29 -0.26
N GLY A 82 -12.33 16.38 1.05
CA GLY A 82 -13.11 15.65 2.05
C GLY A 82 -12.65 14.19 2.27
N GLN A 83 -11.58 13.74 1.63
CA GLN A 83 -10.99 12.41 1.82
C GLN A 83 -9.69 12.44 2.68
N ASN A 84 -9.33 13.59 3.23
CA ASN A 84 -8.23 13.77 4.20
C ASN A 84 -6.87 13.21 3.74
N GLY A 85 -6.57 13.25 2.45
CA GLY A 85 -5.32 12.69 1.89
C GLY A 85 -5.28 11.17 1.84
N LEU A 86 -6.43 10.49 1.96
CA LEU A 86 -6.52 9.04 1.81
C LEU A 86 -6.64 8.64 0.33
N PHE A 87 -5.87 7.64 -0.05
CA PHE A 87 -5.95 6.95 -1.34
C PHE A 87 -6.12 5.47 -1.07
N ALA A 88 -6.96 4.79 -1.85
CA ALA A 88 -7.16 3.37 -1.63
C ALA A 88 -7.52 2.61 -2.90
N SER A 89 -7.21 1.31 -2.89
CA SER A 89 -7.67 0.33 -3.87
C SER A 89 -8.01 -0.98 -3.16
N ALA A 90 -8.87 -1.77 -3.77
CA ALA A 90 -9.25 -3.07 -3.23
C ALA A 90 -9.26 -4.11 -4.36
N VAL A 91 -8.81 -5.31 -4.03
CA VAL A 91 -8.79 -6.45 -4.96
C VAL A 91 -9.23 -7.73 -4.23
N TYR A 92 -9.72 -8.67 -4.99
CA TYR A 92 -10.00 -10.03 -4.54
C TYR A 92 -9.10 -11.01 -5.28
N ASP A 93 -8.39 -11.83 -4.54
CA ASP A 93 -7.62 -12.97 -5.06
C ASP A 93 -8.48 -14.23 -4.96
N LYS A 94 -9.00 -14.70 -6.10
CA LYS A 94 -9.85 -15.91 -6.15
C LYS A 94 -9.09 -17.17 -5.80
N ASP A 95 -7.81 -17.24 -6.13
CA ASP A 95 -7.02 -18.44 -5.95
C ASP A 95 -6.69 -18.68 -4.48
N LYS A 96 -6.52 -17.58 -3.72
CA LYS A 96 -6.26 -17.61 -2.28
C LYS A 96 -7.51 -17.36 -1.43
N ASN A 97 -8.61 -16.97 -2.07
CA ASN A 97 -9.85 -16.55 -1.40
C ASN A 97 -9.61 -15.39 -0.42
N GLU A 98 -8.78 -14.42 -0.84
CA GLU A 98 -8.36 -13.28 -0.02
C GLU A 98 -8.99 -11.97 -0.53
N LEU A 99 -9.54 -11.19 0.38
CA LEU A 99 -9.86 -9.78 0.19
C LEU A 99 -8.65 -8.94 0.61
N ILE A 100 -8.19 -8.07 -0.28
CA ILE A 100 -7.00 -7.25 -0.07
C ILE A 100 -7.38 -5.80 -0.27
N VAL A 101 -7.17 -4.97 0.75
CA VAL A 101 -7.42 -3.54 0.70
C VAL A 101 -6.12 -2.80 0.97
N LYS A 102 -5.77 -1.89 0.08
CA LYS A 102 -4.58 -1.04 0.19
C LYS A 102 -5.01 0.38 0.46
N VAL A 103 -4.49 0.97 1.52
CA VAL A 103 -4.80 2.35 1.92
C VAL A 103 -3.51 3.12 2.12
N ALA A 104 -3.41 4.29 1.51
CA ALA A 104 -2.33 5.23 1.74
C ALA A 104 -2.88 6.48 2.43
N ASN A 105 -2.31 6.83 3.56
CA ASN A 105 -2.48 8.12 4.20
C ASN A 105 -1.28 8.99 3.81
N THR A 106 -1.52 10.02 3.00
CA THR A 106 -0.48 10.95 2.56
C THR A 106 -0.43 12.22 3.41
N SER A 107 -1.33 12.35 4.40
CA SER A 107 -1.37 13.48 5.30
C SER A 107 -0.35 13.35 6.43
N ASP A 108 -0.09 14.46 7.09
CA ASP A 108 0.76 14.59 8.28
C ASP A 108 0.03 14.22 9.59
N LYS A 109 -1.22 13.74 9.49
CA LYS A 109 -2.07 13.40 10.64
C LYS A 109 -2.48 11.94 10.62
N THR A 110 -2.69 11.39 11.80
CA THR A 110 -3.37 10.10 11.95
C THR A 110 -4.82 10.23 11.47
N GLN A 111 -5.25 9.29 10.63
CA GLN A 111 -6.61 9.24 10.09
C GLN A 111 -7.35 8.03 10.63
N PRO A 112 -8.58 8.19 11.15
CA PRO A 112 -9.45 7.06 11.44
C PRO A 112 -9.90 6.42 10.13
N VAL A 113 -9.79 5.10 10.06
CA VAL A 113 -10.19 4.30 8.89
C VAL A 113 -11.21 3.26 9.33
N SER A 114 -12.37 3.27 8.70
CA SER A 114 -13.39 2.22 8.87
C SER A 114 -13.67 1.60 7.51
N LEU A 115 -13.36 0.32 7.39
CA LEU A 115 -13.61 -0.48 6.18
C LEU A 115 -14.84 -1.34 6.42
N THR A 116 -15.81 -1.29 5.49
CA THR A 116 -16.97 -2.18 5.50
C THR A 116 -17.00 -2.97 4.20
N PHE A 117 -17.09 -4.28 4.31
CA PHE A 117 -17.16 -5.19 3.17
C PHE A 117 -18.62 -5.50 2.84
N GLU A 118 -19.11 -4.94 1.74
CA GLU A 118 -20.47 -5.14 1.25
C GLU A 118 -20.54 -6.32 0.27
N GLY A 119 -21.74 -6.87 0.07
CA GLY A 119 -21.99 -7.94 -0.88
C GLY A 119 -21.55 -9.33 -0.43
N LEU A 120 -21.02 -9.47 0.77
CA LEU A 120 -20.74 -10.78 1.40
C LEU A 120 -22.06 -11.41 1.86
N LYS A 121 -22.16 -12.73 1.76
CA LYS A 121 -23.29 -13.48 2.31
C LYS A 121 -23.16 -13.57 3.83
N LYS A 122 -24.29 -13.82 4.54
CA LYS A 122 -24.28 -13.96 6.00
C LYS A 122 -23.36 -15.07 6.52
N GLN A 123 -23.19 -16.14 5.73
CA GLN A 123 -22.31 -17.26 6.07
C GLN A 123 -20.82 -16.99 5.74
N ASP A 124 -20.50 -15.97 4.94
CA ASP A 124 -19.11 -15.65 4.60
C ASP A 124 -18.44 -15.07 5.86
N VAL A 125 -17.41 -15.74 6.34
CA VAL A 125 -16.63 -15.29 7.49
C VAL A 125 -15.30 -14.76 7.01
N LEU A 126 -14.98 -13.55 7.42
CA LEU A 126 -13.64 -12.99 7.20
C LEU A 126 -12.76 -13.35 8.41
N SER A 127 -11.63 -13.96 8.16
CA SER A 127 -10.71 -14.45 9.19
C SER A 127 -9.26 -14.16 8.82
N GLU A 128 -8.35 -14.50 9.72
CA GLU A 128 -6.90 -14.37 9.50
C GLU A 128 -6.50 -12.97 9.03
N GLY A 129 -7.09 -11.95 9.66
CA GLY A 129 -6.82 -10.57 9.33
C GLY A 129 -5.36 -10.21 9.59
N ARG A 130 -4.69 -9.67 8.57
CA ARG A 130 -3.31 -9.20 8.64
C ARG A 130 -3.22 -7.80 8.05
N CYS A 131 -2.39 -6.98 8.66
CA CYS A 131 -2.05 -5.65 8.17
C CYS A 131 -0.56 -5.56 7.98
N ILE A 132 -0.11 -5.22 6.77
CA ILE A 132 1.28 -4.91 6.49
C ILE A 132 1.39 -3.41 6.33
N THR A 133 2.14 -2.76 7.22
CA THR A 133 2.34 -1.31 7.21
C THR A 133 3.74 -0.94 6.77
N LEU A 134 3.83 0.14 6.00
CA LEU A 134 5.07 0.81 5.65
C LEU A 134 4.89 2.29 5.97
N SER A 135 5.61 2.80 6.97
CA SER A 135 5.44 4.17 7.46
C SER A 135 6.76 4.87 7.72
N SER A 136 6.76 6.18 7.58
CA SER A 136 7.83 7.06 8.02
C SER A 136 7.22 8.36 8.51
N LEU A 137 7.64 8.83 9.70
CA LEU A 137 7.23 10.14 10.22
C LEU A 137 7.78 11.29 9.36
N ASP A 138 8.94 11.08 8.75
CA ASP A 138 9.57 12.01 7.84
C ASP A 138 9.35 11.56 6.38
N GLN A 139 8.72 12.40 5.59
CA GLN A 139 8.41 12.11 4.18
C GLN A 139 9.66 12.02 3.30
N ASP A 140 10.72 12.69 3.68
CA ASP A 140 11.97 12.75 2.92
C ASP A 140 12.96 11.66 3.34
N LYS A 141 12.68 10.97 4.45
CA LYS A 141 13.52 9.87 4.93
C LYS A 141 13.39 8.64 4.04
N ASP A 142 14.54 8.06 3.71
CA ASP A 142 14.67 6.80 3.00
C ASP A 142 15.69 5.89 3.67
N ASN A 143 15.76 4.66 3.23
CA ASN A 143 16.83 3.76 3.60
C ASN A 143 18.15 4.19 2.93
N THR A 144 19.25 4.05 3.63
CA THR A 144 20.61 4.35 3.16
C THR A 144 21.50 3.11 3.28
N LEU A 145 22.67 3.13 2.67
CA LEU A 145 23.63 2.03 2.81
C LEU A 145 24.04 1.80 4.27
N GLU A 146 24.10 2.88 5.07
CA GLU A 146 24.42 2.81 6.50
C GLU A 146 23.24 2.33 7.35
N GLN A 147 22.01 2.57 6.88
CA GLN A 147 20.78 2.18 7.57
C GLN A 147 19.80 1.51 6.58
N PRO A 148 20.14 0.31 6.07
CA PRO A 148 19.42 -0.32 4.96
C PRO A 148 18.01 -0.82 5.33
N PHE A 149 17.70 -0.89 6.62
CA PHE A 149 16.41 -1.41 7.15
C PHE A 149 15.73 -0.43 8.09
N ALA A 150 16.03 0.88 7.99
CA ALA A 150 15.42 1.91 8.83
C ALA A 150 13.90 2.00 8.61
N ILE A 151 13.44 1.78 7.37
CA ILE A 151 12.04 1.77 6.98
C ILE A 151 11.76 0.50 6.20
N THR A 152 11.03 -0.44 6.83
CA THR A 152 10.68 -1.73 6.24
C THR A 152 9.22 -2.07 6.51
N PRO A 153 8.57 -2.90 5.68
CA PRO A 153 7.23 -3.38 5.95
C PRO A 153 7.16 -4.13 7.28
N GLN A 154 6.14 -3.82 8.09
CA GLN A 154 5.86 -4.48 9.36
C GLN A 154 4.49 -5.15 9.27
N GLU A 155 4.41 -6.45 9.60
CA GLU A 155 3.17 -7.21 9.58
C GLU A 155 2.64 -7.39 10.99
N THR A 156 1.34 -7.13 11.18
CA THR A 156 0.62 -7.29 12.44
C THR A 156 -0.74 -7.97 12.19
N PRO A 157 -1.23 -8.79 13.13
CA PRO A 157 -2.59 -9.29 13.06
C PRO A 157 -3.60 -8.15 13.26
N VAL A 158 -4.73 -8.25 12.57
CA VAL A 158 -5.87 -7.34 12.78
C VAL A 158 -7.15 -8.14 13.00
N THR A 159 -7.98 -7.64 13.89
CA THR A 159 -9.28 -8.26 14.18
C THR A 159 -10.37 -7.55 13.39
N ILE A 160 -11.18 -8.35 12.69
CA ILE A 160 -12.35 -7.86 11.98
C ILE A 160 -13.61 -8.27 12.76
N ASN A 161 -14.57 -7.37 12.87
CA ASN A 161 -15.87 -7.62 13.53
C ASN A 161 -16.93 -7.82 12.45
N GLY A 162 -17.34 -9.09 12.23
CA GLY A 162 -18.23 -9.42 11.13
C GLY A 162 -17.58 -9.03 9.79
N HIS A 163 -18.14 -8.03 9.12
CA HIS A 163 -17.64 -7.53 7.83
C HIS A 163 -17.07 -6.11 7.94
N ALA A 164 -16.67 -5.68 9.14
CA ALA A 164 -16.12 -4.33 9.34
C ALA A 164 -14.83 -4.35 10.15
N LEU A 165 -13.89 -3.51 9.73
CA LEU A 165 -12.65 -3.20 10.42
C LEU A 165 -12.64 -1.71 10.75
N THR A 166 -12.37 -1.37 12.02
CA THR A 166 -12.08 0.01 12.43
C THR A 166 -10.66 0.07 12.97
N THR A 167 -9.88 1.02 12.48
CA THR A 167 -8.47 1.19 12.81
C THR A 167 -8.05 2.65 12.64
N GLU A 168 -6.83 2.95 13.03
CA GLU A 168 -6.18 4.23 12.78
C GLU A 168 -4.97 4.01 11.86
N LEU A 169 -4.80 4.91 10.91
CA LEU A 169 -3.67 4.91 10.00
C LEU A 169 -2.82 6.15 10.26
N GLY A 170 -1.63 5.94 10.78
CA GLY A 170 -0.69 7.02 11.11
C GLY A 170 -0.34 7.90 9.93
N PRO A 171 0.33 9.04 10.17
CA PRO A 171 0.77 9.93 9.10
C PRO A 171 1.73 9.21 8.15
N ASN A 172 1.70 9.58 6.89
CA ASN A 172 2.63 9.07 5.87
C ASN A 172 2.75 7.54 5.84
N THR A 173 1.62 6.84 6.04
CA THR A 173 1.58 5.38 6.14
C THR A 173 0.89 4.76 4.93
N PHE A 174 1.48 3.69 4.41
CA PHE A 174 0.86 2.77 3.47
C PHE A 174 0.55 1.46 4.20
N ALA A 175 -0.68 0.98 4.08
CA ALA A 175 -1.15 -0.24 4.71
C ALA A 175 -1.81 -1.18 3.70
N VAL A 176 -1.51 -2.47 3.83
CA VAL A 176 -2.15 -3.55 3.08
C VAL A 176 -2.89 -4.43 4.07
N TYR A 177 -4.21 -4.39 4.03
CA TYR A 177 -5.09 -5.24 4.83
C TYR A 177 -5.49 -6.47 4.03
N LYS A 178 -5.37 -7.65 4.64
CA LYS A 178 -5.68 -8.95 4.02
C LYS A 178 -6.61 -9.73 4.92
N PHE A 179 -7.64 -10.32 4.34
CA PHE A 179 -8.61 -11.16 5.03
C PHE A 179 -8.91 -12.39 4.19
N THR A 180 -8.80 -13.56 4.80
CA THR A 180 -9.23 -14.81 4.17
C THR A 180 -10.75 -14.95 4.32
N LYS A 181 -11.43 -15.17 3.21
CA LYS A 181 -12.86 -15.43 3.18
C LYS A 181 -13.09 -16.95 3.32
N LYS A 182 -13.83 -17.35 4.34
CA LYS A 182 -14.27 -18.74 4.62
C LYS A 182 -15.76 -18.91 4.37
#